data_c5230f86bc05fdf617d32acbc8f9066c
#
_entry.id   c5230f86bc05fdf617d32acbc8f9066c
#
_cell.length_a   1.000
_cell.length_b   1.000
_cell.length_c   1.000
_cell.angle_alpha   90.00
_cell.angle_beta   90.00
_cell.angle_gamma   90.00
#
_symmetry.space_group_name_H-M   'P 1'
#
loop_
_entity.id
_entity.type
_entity.pdbx_description
1 polymer ?
#
loop_
_entity_poly.entity_id
_entity_poly.type
_entity_poly.pdbx_seq_one_letter_code
_entity_poly.pdbx_strand_id
1 'polypeptide(L)'
;MEKTAKIYVAGHHGLVGSAIWNNLQQKGYTNLVGRSHKELDLLDGQAVKKFFDEEQPQYVILAAAHVGGIMANSLYRADFIYQNLQIQQNVIGESFRHDVKKLLFLGSTCIYPRDAVQPMKEDVLLTSPLEYTNEPYAIAKIAGLKMCESFNLQYGTNYIAVMPTNLYGPNDNFHLENSHVLPAMIRKIHLGKCLNEGDWDAVRKDMNLRPVEGIDGSHTDEEILSILKKYGITGQEVTLWGTGKPLREFLWSEEMADASVYIMEHVDFKDTYTPGSKDIRNCHINIGTGKEITIAQLADKIVKEVGYQGKLTFDATKSDGTMRKLTDVSKLHSLGWQHKIDIEEGVHRMYQWYLSKG
;
A
#
# COMPACT_ATOMS: atom_id res chain seq x y z
N MET A 1 -10.72 -5.84 21.17
CA MET A 1 -9.42 -5.50 21.84
C MET A 1 -9.71 -4.52 22.98
N GLU A 2 -9.07 -4.68 24.15
CA GLU A 2 -9.14 -3.74 25.26
C GLU A 2 -8.42 -2.43 24.92
N LYS A 3 -8.96 -1.26 25.31
CA LYS A 3 -8.37 0.04 24.93
C LYS A 3 -6.99 0.33 25.55
N THR A 4 -6.66 -0.36 26.62
CA THR A 4 -5.37 -0.26 27.32
C THR A 4 -4.38 -1.36 26.94
N ALA A 5 -4.79 -2.30 26.08
CA ALA A 5 -3.93 -3.39 25.63
C ALA A 5 -2.74 -2.87 24.81
N LYS A 6 -1.58 -3.47 25.01
CA LYS A 6 -0.38 -3.08 24.26
C LYS A 6 -0.47 -3.61 22.82
N ILE A 7 -0.45 -2.70 21.85
CA ILE A 7 -0.55 -2.98 20.42
C ILE A 7 0.75 -2.55 19.75
N TYR A 8 1.48 -3.49 19.17
CA TYR A 8 2.64 -3.20 18.34
C TYR A 8 2.24 -3.01 16.87
N VAL A 9 2.56 -1.85 16.31
CA VAL A 9 2.37 -1.55 14.89
C VAL A 9 3.73 -1.50 14.21
N ALA A 10 4.15 -2.61 13.61
CA ALA A 10 5.37 -2.67 12.82
C ALA A 10 5.19 -1.89 11.52
N GLY A 11 6.07 -0.91 11.26
CA GLY A 11 5.97 -0.03 10.09
C GLY A 11 5.04 1.17 10.29
N HIS A 12 4.84 1.64 11.51
CA HIS A 12 3.92 2.73 11.90
C HIS A 12 4.20 4.10 11.25
N HIS A 13 5.33 4.30 10.59
CA HIS A 13 5.65 5.52 9.85
C HIS A 13 5.29 5.45 8.35
N GLY A 14 5.02 4.26 7.81
CA GLY A 14 4.64 4.08 6.40
C GLY A 14 3.20 4.52 6.11
N LEU A 15 2.82 4.54 4.81
CA LEU A 15 1.49 4.91 4.34
C LEU A 15 0.36 4.22 5.16
N VAL A 16 0.37 2.92 5.21
CA VAL A 16 -0.68 2.13 5.90
C VAL A 16 -0.49 2.13 7.41
N GLY A 17 0.74 1.94 7.87
CA GLY A 17 1.04 1.87 9.30
C GLY A 17 0.70 3.15 10.04
N SER A 18 0.95 4.33 9.44
CA SER A 18 0.60 5.63 10.05
C SER A 18 -0.93 5.84 10.08
N ALA A 19 -1.63 5.42 9.03
CA ALA A 19 -3.08 5.47 9.02
C ALA A 19 -3.70 4.55 10.09
N ILE A 20 -3.17 3.32 10.26
CA ILE A 20 -3.59 2.40 11.31
C ILE A 20 -3.30 2.98 12.71
N TRP A 21 -2.13 3.57 12.91
CA TRP A 21 -1.76 4.21 14.16
C TRP A 21 -2.76 5.32 14.54
N ASN A 22 -3.04 6.21 13.60
CA ASN A 22 -3.99 7.30 13.79
C ASN A 22 -5.43 6.78 14.06
N ASN A 23 -5.88 5.76 13.32
CA ASN A 23 -7.20 5.16 13.53
C ASN A 23 -7.32 4.53 14.92
N LEU A 24 -6.30 3.81 15.38
CA LEU A 24 -6.24 3.25 16.74
C LEU A 24 -6.34 4.36 17.80
N GLN A 25 -5.58 5.45 17.65
CA GLN A 25 -5.64 6.60 18.57
C GLN A 25 -7.03 7.24 18.60
N GLN A 26 -7.63 7.47 17.41
CA GLN A 26 -8.98 8.03 17.31
C GLN A 26 -10.04 7.12 17.94
N LYS A 27 -9.84 5.81 17.88
CA LYS A 27 -10.71 4.82 18.54
C LYS A 27 -10.43 4.66 20.05
N GLY A 28 -9.50 5.43 20.60
CA GLY A 28 -9.19 5.48 22.04
C GLY A 28 -8.25 4.39 22.54
N TYR A 29 -7.45 3.77 21.67
CA TYR A 29 -6.36 2.90 22.09
C TYR A 29 -5.17 3.76 22.57
N THR A 30 -4.71 3.54 23.79
CA THR A 30 -3.74 4.41 24.46
C THR A 30 -2.35 3.82 24.61
N ASN A 31 -2.19 2.51 24.41
CA ASN A 31 -0.93 1.80 24.64
C ASN A 31 -0.38 1.25 23.31
N LEU A 32 0.00 2.16 22.42
CA LEU A 32 0.55 1.84 21.11
C LEU A 32 2.08 1.85 21.17
N VAL A 33 2.70 0.82 20.58
CA VAL A 33 4.15 0.69 20.45
C VAL A 33 4.54 0.64 18.97
N GLY A 34 5.50 1.45 18.59
CA GLY A 34 6.13 1.47 17.28
C GLY A 34 7.63 1.69 17.44
N ARG A 35 8.42 1.22 16.49
CA ARG A 35 9.85 1.49 16.36
C ARG A 35 10.18 1.83 14.94
N SER A 36 10.97 2.87 14.73
CA SER A 36 11.54 3.17 13.42
C SER A 36 12.57 2.09 13.02
N HIS A 37 12.91 2.02 11.74
CA HIS A 37 13.95 1.09 11.27
C HIS A 37 15.31 1.30 11.95
N LYS A 38 15.62 2.54 12.37
CA LYS A 38 16.86 2.84 13.11
C LYS A 38 16.85 2.33 14.54
N GLU A 39 15.68 2.22 15.16
CA GLU A 39 15.52 1.74 16.55
C GLU A 39 15.35 0.22 16.59
N LEU A 40 14.74 -0.38 15.57
CA LEU A 40 14.51 -1.81 15.45
C LEU A 40 14.57 -2.22 13.99
N ASP A 41 15.67 -2.86 13.60
CA ASP A 41 15.76 -3.54 12.30
C ASP A 41 15.05 -4.89 12.36
N LEU A 42 13.96 -5.04 11.64
CA LEU A 42 13.17 -6.27 11.61
C LEU A 42 13.88 -7.42 10.87
N LEU A 43 15.00 -7.15 10.19
CA LEU A 43 15.87 -8.18 9.62
C LEU A 43 16.72 -8.86 10.69
N ASP A 44 17.01 -8.18 11.79
CA ASP A 44 17.77 -8.72 12.94
C ASP A 44 16.83 -9.49 13.88
N GLY A 45 16.82 -10.83 13.76
CA GLY A 45 15.98 -11.69 14.59
C GLY A 45 16.30 -11.61 16.08
N GLN A 46 17.56 -11.28 16.48
CA GLN A 46 17.92 -11.13 17.90
C GLN A 46 17.38 -9.81 18.45
N ALA A 47 17.45 -8.74 17.67
CA ALA A 47 16.86 -7.46 18.06
C ALA A 47 15.33 -7.56 18.15
N VAL A 48 14.66 -8.26 17.22
CA VAL A 48 13.21 -8.50 17.28
C VAL A 48 12.84 -9.33 18.50
N LYS A 49 13.57 -10.41 18.77
CA LYS A 49 13.36 -11.22 20.00
C LYS A 49 13.47 -10.37 21.26
N LYS A 50 14.55 -9.60 21.39
CA LYS A 50 14.78 -8.71 22.55
C LYS A 50 13.64 -7.71 22.71
N PHE A 51 13.18 -7.09 21.61
CA PHE A 51 12.04 -6.18 21.62
C PHE A 51 10.76 -6.84 22.14
N PHE A 52 10.44 -8.06 21.71
CA PHE A 52 9.28 -8.80 22.19
C PHE A 52 9.45 -9.23 23.66
N ASP A 53 10.65 -9.62 24.10
CA ASP A 53 10.96 -9.93 25.50
C ASP A 53 10.68 -8.70 26.43
N GLU A 54 11.03 -7.49 25.98
CA GLU A 54 10.89 -6.25 26.73
C GLU A 54 9.46 -5.68 26.65
N GLU A 55 8.87 -5.62 25.47
CA GLU A 55 7.59 -4.93 25.25
C GLU A 55 6.36 -5.81 25.51
N GLN A 56 6.45 -7.12 25.32
CA GLN A 56 5.35 -8.07 25.54
C GLN A 56 4.03 -7.59 24.91
N PRO A 57 3.97 -7.33 23.57
CA PRO A 57 2.76 -6.85 22.95
C PRO A 57 1.64 -7.91 22.97
N GLN A 58 0.42 -7.49 23.30
CA GLN A 58 -0.75 -8.37 23.30
C GLN A 58 -1.36 -8.53 21.89
N TYR A 59 -1.20 -7.51 21.06
CA TYR A 59 -1.68 -7.47 19.67
C TYR A 59 -0.56 -6.96 18.77
N VAL A 60 -0.50 -7.50 17.56
CA VAL A 60 0.51 -7.11 16.57
C VAL A 60 -0.15 -6.81 15.23
N ILE A 61 0.24 -5.70 14.61
CA ILE A 61 -0.12 -5.37 13.23
C ILE A 61 1.17 -5.25 12.44
N LEU A 62 1.40 -6.20 11.53
CA LEU A 62 2.60 -6.25 10.70
C LEU A 62 2.33 -5.54 9.36
N ALA A 63 2.54 -4.22 9.35
CA ALA A 63 2.49 -3.36 8.18
C ALA A 63 3.87 -3.09 7.55
N ALA A 64 4.94 -3.48 8.23
CA ALA A 64 6.30 -3.34 7.71
C ALA A 64 6.58 -4.35 6.59
N ALA A 65 7.18 -3.88 5.51
CA ALA A 65 7.64 -4.69 4.40
C ALA A 65 8.67 -3.90 3.56
N HIS A 66 9.54 -4.63 2.85
CA HIS A 66 10.33 -4.05 1.78
C HIS A 66 9.45 -3.93 0.53
N VAL A 67 9.11 -2.71 0.12
CA VAL A 67 8.15 -2.42 -0.96
C VAL A 67 8.76 -1.51 -2.00
N GLY A 68 8.24 -1.56 -3.23
CA GLY A 68 8.66 -0.69 -4.31
C GLY A 68 7.82 -0.89 -5.58
N GLY A 69 7.97 0.01 -6.54
CA GLY A 69 7.32 -0.07 -7.84
C GLY A 69 7.86 -1.21 -8.73
N ILE A 70 7.31 -1.34 -9.94
CA ILE A 70 7.64 -2.42 -10.91
C ILE A 70 9.16 -2.47 -11.20
N MET A 71 9.80 -1.32 -11.40
CA MET A 71 11.22 -1.26 -11.70
C MET A 71 12.08 -1.80 -10.55
N ALA A 72 11.80 -1.39 -9.31
CA ALA A 72 12.52 -1.88 -8.14
C ALA A 72 12.33 -3.40 -7.96
N ASN A 73 11.10 -3.90 -8.09
CA ASN A 73 10.81 -5.34 -8.03
C ASN A 73 11.57 -6.14 -9.11
N SER A 74 11.70 -5.59 -10.32
CA SER A 74 12.43 -6.24 -11.42
C SER A 74 13.93 -6.28 -11.21
N LEU A 75 14.51 -5.22 -10.61
CA LEU A 75 15.95 -5.07 -10.43
C LEU A 75 16.47 -5.74 -9.14
N TYR A 76 15.74 -5.63 -8.03
CA TYR A 76 16.19 -6.07 -6.70
C TYR A 76 15.44 -7.34 -6.24
N ARG A 77 15.27 -8.28 -7.15
CA ARG A 77 14.46 -9.51 -6.94
C ARG A 77 14.83 -10.30 -5.68
N ALA A 78 16.14 -10.46 -5.44
CA ALA A 78 16.64 -11.17 -4.26
C ALA A 78 16.32 -10.45 -2.95
N ASP A 79 16.48 -9.13 -2.92
CA ASP A 79 16.18 -8.31 -1.73
C ASP A 79 14.68 -8.35 -1.41
N PHE A 80 13.82 -8.27 -2.42
CA PHE A 80 12.37 -8.32 -2.22
C PHE A 80 11.89 -9.63 -1.62
N ILE A 81 12.40 -10.78 -2.07
CA ILE A 81 12.01 -12.06 -1.48
C ILE A 81 12.67 -12.26 -0.11
N TYR A 82 13.98 -12.06 -0.02
CA TYR A 82 14.76 -12.36 1.19
C TYR A 82 14.35 -11.50 2.37
N GLN A 83 14.32 -10.18 2.21
CA GLN A 83 14.01 -9.25 3.30
C GLN A 83 12.57 -9.41 3.79
N ASN A 84 11.60 -9.56 2.87
CA ASN A 84 10.21 -9.78 3.28
C ASN A 84 10.01 -11.11 4.01
N LEU A 85 10.66 -12.19 3.57
CA LEU A 85 10.63 -13.46 4.29
C LEU A 85 11.24 -13.32 5.68
N GLN A 86 12.38 -12.63 5.81
CA GLN A 86 13.05 -12.45 7.09
C GLN A 86 12.20 -11.61 8.06
N ILE A 87 11.66 -10.47 7.62
CA ILE A 87 10.78 -9.61 8.44
C ILE A 87 9.59 -10.40 8.99
N GLN A 88 8.87 -11.10 8.11
CA GLN A 88 7.65 -11.80 8.53
C GLN A 88 7.95 -13.02 9.40
N GLN A 89 9.02 -13.77 9.14
CA GLN A 89 9.45 -14.87 10.00
C GLN A 89 9.78 -14.39 11.40
N ASN A 90 10.54 -13.30 11.52
CA ASN A 90 10.92 -12.74 12.81
C ASN A 90 9.68 -12.28 13.59
N VAL A 91 8.83 -11.45 13.00
CA VAL A 91 7.67 -10.88 13.70
C VAL A 91 6.59 -11.92 14.00
N ILE A 92 6.22 -12.79 13.05
CA ILE A 92 5.20 -13.83 13.26
C ILE A 92 5.74 -14.88 14.26
N GLY A 93 7.02 -15.26 14.14
CA GLY A 93 7.64 -16.23 15.03
C GLY A 93 7.73 -15.73 16.49
N GLU A 94 8.14 -14.48 16.69
CA GLU A 94 8.19 -13.91 18.04
C GLU A 94 6.77 -13.64 18.59
N SER A 95 5.82 -13.28 17.74
CA SER A 95 4.41 -13.18 18.16
C SER A 95 3.88 -14.49 18.74
N PHE A 96 4.27 -15.62 18.13
CA PHE A 96 3.90 -16.94 18.64
C PHE A 96 4.61 -17.28 19.97
N ARG A 97 5.93 -17.03 20.06
CA ARG A 97 6.72 -17.31 21.29
C ARG A 97 6.28 -16.50 22.50
N HIS A 98 5.64 -15.34 22.27
CA HIS A 98 5.19 -14.41 23.31
C HIS A 98 3.66 -14.39 23.49
N ASP A 99 2.96 -15.44 23.02
CA ASP A 99 1.53 -15.63 23.21
C ASP A 99 0.69 -14.41 22.77
N VAL A 100 1.07 -13.76 21.65
CA VAL A 100 0.31 -12.66 21.07
C VAL A 100 -1.12 -13.13 20.80
N LYS A 101 -2.09 -12.46 21.41
CA LYS A 101 -3.53 -12.83 21.33
C LYS A 101 -4.06 -12.78 19.91
N LYS A 102 -3.64 -11.81 19.11
CA LYS A 102 -4.05 -11.64 17.71
C LYS A 102 -3.01 -10.89 16.90
N LEU A 103 -2.80 -11.34 15.68
CA LEU A 103 -1.89 -10.71 14.72
C LEU A 103 -2.63 -10.42 13.42
N LEU A 104 -2.41 -9.23 12.86
CA LEU A 104 -2.81 -8.88 11.50
C LEU A 104 -1.57 -8.79 10.59
N PHE A 105 -1.52 -9.62 9.56
CA PHE A 105 -0.49 -9.59 8.54
C PHE A 105 -0.98 -8.87 7.29
N LEU A 106 -0.31 -7.78 6.91
CA LEU A 106 -0.62 -7.07 5.68
C LEU A 106 0.12 -7.73 4.50
N GLY A 107 -0.65 -8.42 3.68
CA GLY A 107 -0.22 -8.98 2.41
C GLY A 107 -0.31 -7.98 1.26
N SER A 108 -0.66 -8.47 0.09
CA SER A 108 -0.90 -7.67 -1.13
C SER A 108 -1.66 -8.50 -2.14
N THR A 109 -2.49 -7.88 -2.97
CA THR A 109 -3.18 -8.55 -4.08
C THR A 109 -2.24 -9.02 -5.21
N CYS A 110 -0.93 -8.73 -5.14
CA CYS A 110 0.06 -9.31 -6.06
C CYS A 110 0.24 -10.84 -5.91
N ILE A 111 -0.28 -11.43 -4.81
CA ILE A 111 -0.28 -12.87 -4.59
C ILE A 111 -1.15 -13.66 -5.57
N TYR A 112 -2.07 -12.99 -6.24
CA TYR A 112 -2.97 -13.65 -7.18
C TYR A 112 -2.30 -13.90 -8.53
N PRO A 113 -2.70 -14.97 -9.22
CA PRO A 113 -2.21 -15.27 -10.57
C PRO A 113 -2.38 -14.09 -11.52
N ARG A 114 -1.42 -13.93 -12.44
CA ARG A 114 -1.45 -12.84 -13.44
C ARG A 114 -2.75 -12.83 -14.26
N ASP A 115 -3.21 -14.02 -14.65
CA ASP A 115 -4.36 -14.22 -15.52
C ASP A 115 -5.60 -14.72 -14.75
N ALA A 116 -5.69 -14.41 -13.45
CA ALA A 116 -6.83 -14.77 -12.62
C ALA A 116 -8.14 -14.16 -13.13
N VAL A 117 -9.23 -14.92 -12.99
CA VAL A 117 -10.59 -14.42 -13.28
C VAL A 117 -10.90 -13.22 -12.38
N GLN A 118 -11.50 -12.21 -12.96
CA GLN A 118 -11.83 -10.96 -12.27
C GLN A 118 -13.35 -10.84 -12.02
N PRO A 119 -13.78 -10.39 -10.84
CA PRO A 119 -12.97 -10.01 -9.67
C PRO A 119 -12.29 -11.20 -9.01
N MET A 120 -11.07 -10.98 -8.49
CA MET A 120 -10.24 -12.03 -7.87
C MET A 120 -10.76 -12.39 -6.49
N LYS A 121 -11.20 -13.64 -6.32
CA LYS A 121 -11.56 -14.23 -5.03
C LYS A 121 -10.34 -14.80 -4.32
N GLU A 122 -10.44 -15.00 -3.02
CA GLU A 122 -9.36 -15.57 -2.21
C GLU A 122 -8.99 -17.00 -2.64
N ASP A 123 -9.92 -17.74 -3.22
CA ASP A 123 -9.74 -19.13 -3.65
C ASP A 123 -8.91 -19.31 -4.92
N VAL A 124 -8.65 -18.23 -5.68
CA VAL A 124 -7.78 -18.30 -6.87
C VAL A 124 -6.28 -18.28 -6.54
N LEU A 125 -5.92 -18.19 -5.26
CA LEU A 125 -4.53 -18.24 -4.82
C LEU A 125 -3.86 -19.54 -5.27
N LEU A 126 -2.66 -19.44 -5.90
CA LEU A 126 -1.83 -20.55 -6.37
C LEU A 126 -2.48 -21.44 -7.47
N THR A 127 -3.42 -20.93 -8.23
CA THR A 127 -4.05 -21.70 -9.32
C THR A 127 -3.32 -21.58 -10.66
N SER A 128 -2.48 -20.58 -10.84
CA SER A 128 -1.64 -20.43 -12.04
C SER A 128 -0.45 -19.47 -11.76
N PRO A 129 0.47 -19.25 -12.74
CA PRO A 129 1.66 -18.42 -12.53
C PRO A 129 1.37 -16.99 -12.10
N LEU A 130 2.24 -16.46 -11.27
CA LEU A 130 2.23 -15.07 -10.81
C LEU A 130 2.71 -14.11 -11.91
N GLU A 131 2.54 -12.80 -11.69
CA GLU A 131 3.14 -11.79 -12.54
C GLU A 131 4.65 -11.77 -12.33
N TYR A 132 5.42 -11.95 -13.42
CA TYR A 132 6.86 -12.22 -13.38
C TYR A 132 7.68 -11.10 -12.72
N THR A 133 7.34 -9.83 -12.93
CA THR A 133 8.16 -8.71 -12.44
C THR A 133 8.13 -8.58 -10.92
N ASN A 134 7.03 -8.95 -10.26
CA ASN A 134 6.87 -8.89 -8.81
C ASN A 134 6.75 -10.28 -8.13
N GLU A 135 6.99 -11.35 -8.87
CA GLU A 135 6.90 -12.72 -8.34
C GLU A 135 7.67 -12.95 -7.03
N PRO A 136 8.93 -12.47 -6.85
CA PRO A 136 9.65 -12.65 -5.60
C PRO A 136 8.95 -12.03 -4.39
N TYR A 137 8.42 -10.82 -4.54
CA TYR A 137 7.61 -10.17 -3.51
C TYR A 137 6.31 -10.92 -3.25
N ALA A 138 5.62 -11.33 -4.30
CA ALA A 138 4.38 -12.09 -4.19
C ALA A 138 4.58 -13.42 -3.46
N ILE A 139 5.63 -14.18 -3.78
CA ILE A 139 5.99 -15.44 -3.08
C ILE A 139 6.26 -15.16 -1.59
N ALA A 140 7.00 -14.12 -1.24
CA ALA A 140 7.21 -13.76 0.15
C ALA A 140 5.87 -13.48 0.86
N LYS A 141 4.96 -12.72 0.24
CA LYS A 141 3.64 -12.43 0.83
C LYS A 141 2.75 -13.67 0.93
N ILE A 142 2.81 -14.59 -0.04
CA ILE A 142 2.13 -15.90 0.04
C ILE A 142 2.69 -16.70 1.22
N ALA A 143 4.00 -16.74 1.40
CA ALA A 143 4.62 -17.43 2.53
C ALA A 143 4.13 -16.87 3.88
N GLY A 144 4.05 -15.54 4.04
CA GLY A 144 3.56 -14.90 5.26
C GLY A 144 2.10 -15.24 5.58
N LEU A 145 1.21 -15.17 4.57
CA LEU A 145 -0.18 -15.57 4.79
C LEU A 145 -0.30 -17.06 5.13
N LYS A 146 0.49 -17.93 4.49
CA LYS A 146 0.48 -19.38 4.77
C LYS A 146 1.11 -19.69 6.14
N MET A 147 2.05 -18.89 6.61
CA MET A 147 2.52 -18.97 8.01
C MET A 147 1.36 -18.68 8.97
N CYS A 148 0.64 -17.56 8.81
CA CYS A 148 -0.50 -17.25 9.66
C CYS A 148 -1.54 -18.38 9.67
N GLU A 149 -1.93 -18.89 8.49
CA GLU A 149 -2.88 -20.00 8.35
C GLU A 149 -2.38 -21.28 9.05
N SER A 150 -1.09 -21.63 8.86
CA SER A 150 -0.49 -22.83 9.45
C SER A 150 -0.40 -22.74 10.98
N PHE A 151 0.01 -21.59 11.53
CA PHE A 151 0.04 -21.38 12.98
C PHE A 151 -1.36 -21.51 13.60
N ASN A 152 -2.38 -20.94 12.93
CA ASN A 152 -3.76 -21.05 13.40
C ASN A 152 -4.24 -22.52 13.43
N LEU A 153 -3.98 -23.26 12.37
CA LEU A 153 -4.43 -24.65 12.25
C LEU A 153 -3.70 -25.60 13.20
N GLN A 154 -2.42 -25.38 13.42
CA GLN A 154 -1.60 -26.26 14.25
C GLN A 154 -1.67 -25.93 15.74
N TYR A 155 -1.68 -24.64 16.09
CA TYR A 155 -1.52 -24.15 17.46
C TYR A 155 -2.73 -23.40 17.99
N GLY A 156 -3.76 -23.16 17.16
CA GLY A 156 -4.96 -22.44 17.58
C GLY A 156 -4.76 -20.96 17.80
N THR A 157 -3.75 -20.35 17.16
CA THR A 157 -3.53 -18.90 17.20
C THR A 157 -4.65 -18.14 16.48
N ASN A 158 -4.65 -16.81 16.58
CA ASN A 158 -5.63 -15.94 15.91
C ASN A 158 -4.90 -14.92 15.01
N TYR A 159 -4.26 -15.41 13.94
CA TYR A 159 -3.46 -14.63 13.02
C TYR A 159 -4.19 -14.47 11.68
N ILE A 160 -4.55 -13.26 11.31
CA ILE A 160 -5.34 -12.97 10.12
C ILE A 160 -4.46 -12.26 9.09
N ALA A 161 -4.48 -12.76 7.85
CA ALA A 161 -3.84 -12.12 6.72
C ALA A 161 -4.86 -11.34 5.90
N VAL A 162 -4.51 -10.11 5.51
CA VAL A 162 -5.36 -9.25 4.67
C VAL A 162 -4.62 -8.84 3.40
N MET A 163 -5.34 -8.75 2.28
CA MET A 163 -4.80 -8.48 0.96
C MET A 163 -5.36 -7.14 0.44
N PRO A 164 -4.68 -6.03 0.73
CA PRO A 164 -5.11 -4.73 0.22
C PRO A 164 -4.91 -4.62 -1.29
N THR A 165 -5.84 -3.92 -1.94
CA THR A 165 -5.70 -3.42 -3.31
C THR A 165 -4.71 -2.25 -3.37
N ASN A 166 -4.66 -1.48 -4.50
CA ASN A 166 -3.76 -0.34 -4.58
C ASN A 166 -4.19 0.76 -3.61
N LEU A 167 -3.29 1.13 -2.72
CA LEU A 167 -3.54 2.12 -1.69
C LEU A 167 -2.97 3.48 -2.10
N TYR A 168 -3.61 4.54 -1.65
CA TYR A 168 -3.18 5.93 -1.80
C TYR A 168 -3.67 6.75 -0.59
N GLY A 169 -2.97 7.82 -0.23
CA GLY A 169 -3.37 8.66 0.90
C GLY A 169 -2.24 9.48 1.50
N PRO A 170 -2.46 10.06 2.69
CA PRO A 170 -1.45 10.82 3.43
C PRO A 170 -0.16 10.02 3.64
N ASN A 171 0.98 10.71 3.54
CA ASN A 171 2.32 10.12 3.63
C ASN A 171 2.70 9.15 2.50
N ASP A 172 1.96 9.15 1.37
CA ASP A 172 2.38 8.41 0.17
C ASP A 172 3.62 9.04 -0.47
N ASN A 173 4.30 8.24 -1.30
CA ASN A 173 5.49 8.67 -2.02
C ASN A 173 5.12 9.38 -3.33
N PHE A 174 5.50 10.66 -3.47
CA PHE A 174 5.27 11.48 -4.67
C PHE A 174 6.51 11.57 -5.59
N HIS A 175 7.50 10.69 -5.44
CA HIS A 175 8.68 10.72 -6.29
C HIS A 175 8.31 10.39 -7.74
N LEU A 176 8.78 11.19 -8.71
CA LEU A 176 8.35 11.07 -10.13
C LEU A 176 8.73 9.74 -10.77
N GLU A 177 9.77 9.07 -10.28
CA GLU A 177 10.25 7.79 -10.83
C GLU A 177 9.75 6.57 -10.04
N ASN A 178 9.75 6.66 -8.70
CA ASN A 178 9.61 5.48 -7.83
C ASN A 178 8.27 5.42 -7.09
N SER A 179 7.35 6.36 -7.33
CA SER A 179 6.04 6.37 -6.70
C SER A 179 5.03 5.47 -7.41
N HIS A 180 3.92 5.22 -6.73
CA HIS A 180 2.76 4.60 -7.35
C HIS A 180 2.08 5.58 -8.32
N VAL A 181 1.22 5.04 -9.19
CA VAL A 181 0.62 5.78 -10.31
C VAL A 181 -0.15 7.02 -9.87
N LEU A 182 -0.99 6.93 -8.83
CA LEU A 182 -1.87 8.05 -8.41
C LEU A 182 -1.07 9.23 -7.83
N PRO A 183 -0.16 9.07 -6.85
CA PRO A 183 0.65 10.18 -6.37
C PRO A 183 1.58 10.76 -7.44
N ALA A 184 2.13 9.93 -8.35
CA ALA A 184 2.91 10.43 -9.49
C ALA A 184 2.08 11.34 -10.40
N MET A 185 0.84 10.94 -10.71
CA MET A 185 -0.08 11.75 -11.53
C MET A 185 -0.41 13.08 -10.87
N ILE A 186 -0.75 13.08 -9.58
CA ILE A 186 -1.06 14.31 -8.84
C ILE A 186 0.11 15.28 -8.96
N ARG A 187 1.34 14.84 -8.67
CA ARG A 187 2.51 15.70 -8.72
C ARG A 187 2.80 16.21 -10.13
N LYS A 188 2.75 15.32 -11.15
CA LYS A 188 2.98 15.70 -12.54
C LYS A 188 1.98 16.76 -13.03
N ILE A 189 0.70 16.54 -12.76
CA ILE A 189 -0.38 17.42 -13.20
C ILE A 189 -0.31 18.74 -12.44
N HIS A 190 -0.01 18.74 -11.14
CA HIS A 190 0.19 19.94 -10.34
C HIS A 190 1.36 20.80 -10.86
N LEU A 191 2.53 20.18 -11.08
CA LEU A 191 3.68 20.89 -11.64
C LEU A 191 3.41 21.41 -13.05
N GLY A 192 2.69 20.65 -13.89
CA GLY A 192 2.22 21.09 -15.20
C GLY A 192 1.32 22.34 -15.10
N LYS A 193 0.40 22.37 -14.13
CA LYS A 193 -0.44 23.54 -13.85
C LYS A 193 0.40 24.73 -13.43
N CYS A 194 1.30 24.58 -12.45
CA CYS A 194 2.14 25.68 -11.98
C CYS A 194 2.98 26.28 -13.13
N LEU A 195 3.56 25.44 -14.00
CA LEU A 195 4.28 25.92 -15.20
C LEU A 195 3.35 26.60 -16.20
N ASN A 196 2.13 26.11 -16.40
CA ASN A 196 1.14 26.69 -17.29
C ASN A 196 0.69 28.09 -16.83
N GLU A 197 0.57 28.29 -15.52
CA GLU A 197 0.17 29.54 -14.88
C GLU A 197 1.37 30.48 -14.61
N GLY A 198 2.60 30.03 -14.83
CA GLY A 198 3.82 30.77 -14.52
C GLY A 198 4.10 30.91 -13.02
N ASP A 199 3.53 30.04 -12.20
CA ASP A 199 3.72 30.02 -10.74
C ASP A 199 5.03 29.30 -10.37
N TRP A 200 6.14 30.02 -10.56
CA TRP A 200 7.47 29.51 -10.24
C TRP A 200 7.72 29.32 -8.74
N ASP A 201 7.03 30.05 -7.90
CA ASP A 201 7.15 29.88 -6.44
C ASP A 201 6.64 28.51 -6.02
N ALA A 202 5.50 28.09 -6.55
CA ALA A 202 4.95 26.75 -6.30
C ALA A 202 5.84 25.66 -6.91
N VAL A 203 6.38 25.83 -8.12
CA VAL A 203 7.32 24.88 -8.73
C VAL A 203 8.55 24.70 -7.85
N ARG A 204 9.21 25.79 -7.44
CA ARG A 204 10.41 25.75 -6.61
C ARG A 204 10.14 25.16 -5.23
N LYS A 205 8.99 25.47 -4.64
CA LYS A 205 8.57 24.92 -3.36
C LYS A 205 8.41 23.39 -3.43
N ASP A 206 7.73 22.87 -4.45
CA ASP A 206 7.61 21.43 -4.65
C ASP A 206 8.98 20.76 -4.88
N MET A 207 9.83 21.35 -5.73
CA MET A 207 11.15 20.82 -6.03
C MET A 207 12.07 20.81 -4.80
N ASN A 208 12.00 21.82 -3.92
CA ASN A 208 12.74 21.85 -2.66
C ASN A 208 12.27 20.74 -1.71
N LEU A 209 10.97 20.51 -1.63
CA LEU A 209 10.42 19.46 -0.77
C LEU A 209 10.70 18.05 -1.30
N ARG A 210 10.74 17.90 -2.63
CA ARG A 210 10.88 16.61 -3.33
C ARG A 210 11.84 16.72 -4.51
N PRO A 211 13.16 16.87 -4.25
CA PRO A 211 14.16 16.98 -5.32
C PRO A 211 14.08 15.80 -6.30
N VAL A 212 14.42 16.04 -7.56
CA VAL A 212 14.42 15.04 -8.63
C VAL A 212 15.83 14.91 -9.19
N GLU A 213 16.46 13.76 -9.05
CA GLU A 213 17.84 13.50 -9.52
C GLU A 213 18.86 14.56 -9.06
N GLY A 214 18.69 15.06 -7.84
CA GLY A 214 19.54 16.10 -7.27
C GLY A 214 19.18 17.55 -7.65
N ILE A 215 18.21 17.75 -8.55
CA ILE A 215 17.69 19.07 -8.88
C ILE A 215 16.56 19.43 -7.89
N ASP A 216 16.72 20.55 -7.21
CA ASP A 216 15.76 21.15 -6.29
C ASP A 216 15.34 22.55 -6.74
N GLY A 217 14.53 23.24 -5.94
CA GLY A 217 14.02 24.58 -6.27
C GLY A 217 15.06 25.71 -6.22
N SER A 218 16.32 25.46 -5.82
CA SER A 218 17.41 26.44 -5.85
C SER A 218 18.15 26.51 -7.20
N HIS A 219 17.91 25.50 -8.07
CA HIS A 219 18.51 25.44 -9.41
C HIS A 219 17.91 26.47 -10.39
N THR A 220 18.56 26.65 -11.53
CA THR A 220 18.08 27.59 -12.58
C THR A 220 16.76 27.08 -13.19
N ASP A 221 16.00 28.00 -13.80
CA ASP A 221 14.76 27.66 -14.49
C ASP A 221 15.01 26.64 -15.62
N GLU A 222 16.13 26.77 -16.35
CA GLU A 222 16.51 25.84 -17.42
C GLU A 222 16.78 24.43 -16.90
N GLU A 223 17.47 24.28 -15.77
CA GLU A 223 17.75 22.99 -15.14
C GLU A 223 16.46 22.33 -14.64
N ILE A 224 15.60 23.11 -13.97
CA ILE A 224 14.28 22.64 -13.50
C ILE A 224 13.41 22.23 -14.68
N LEU A 225 13.29 23.04 -15.72
CA LEU A 225 12.51 22.69 -16.92
C LEU A 225 13.06 21.46 -17.63
N SER A 226 14.39 21.33 -17.71
CA SER A 226 15.03 20.17 -18.33
C SER A 226 14.67 18.88 -17.62
N ILE A 227 14.77 18.85 -16.28
CA ILE A 227 14.45 17.64 -15.51
C ILE A 227 12.95 17.35 -15.54
N LEU A 228 12.08 18.34 -15.41
CA LEU A 228 10.63 18.15 -15.48
C LEU A 228 10.20 17.63 -16.87
N LYS A 229 10.79 18.16 -17.95
CA LYS A 229 10.54 17.66 -19.31
C LYS A 229 10.98 16.21 -19.50
N LYS A 230 12.09 15.77 -18.89
CA LYS A 230 12.53 14.37 -18.87
C LYS A 230 11.44 13.45 -18.31
N TYR A 231 10.66 13.93 -17.34
CA TYR A 231 9.54 13.21 -16.74
C TYR A 231 8.20 13.48 -17.42
N GLY A 232 8.21 14.14 -18.60
CA GLY A 232 7.01 14.43 -19.38
C GLY A 232 6.14 15.55 -18.82
N ILE A 233 6.75 16.54 -18.14
CA ILE A 233 6.03 17.66 -17.52
C ILE A 233 6.46 18.96 -18.21
N THR A 234 5.49 19.65 -18.83
CA THR A 234 5.63 21.01 -19.34
C THR A 234 4.39 21.81 -18.99
N GLY A 235 4.42 23.14 -19.12
CA GLY A 235 3.21 23.94 -18.92
C GLY A 235 2.11 23.67 -19.95
N GLN A 236 2.45 23.21 -21.15
CA GLN A 236 1.48 22.96 -22.22
C GLN A 236 0.98 21.52 -22.25
N GLU A 237 1.81 20.58 -21.82
CA GLU A 237 1.52 19.15 -21.92
C GLU A 237 2.12 18.38 -20.74
N VAL A 238 1.33 17.44 -20.21
CA VAL A 238 1.79 16.42 -19.27
C VAL A 238 1.61 15.05 -19.91
N THR A 239 2.71 14.30 -19.99
CA THR A 239 2.74 12.94 -20.54
C THR A 239 2.79 11.90 -19.43
N LEU A 240 1.84 10.98 -19.43
CA LEU A 240 1.78 9.83 -18.53
C LEU A 240 2.29 8.57 -19.23
N TRP A 241 2.79 7.61 -18.46
CA TRP A 241 3.28 6.36 -19.00
C TRP A 241 2.13 5.40 -19.34
N GLY A 242 2.34 4.57 -20.38
CA GLY A 242 1.41 3.54 -20.83
C GLY A 242 0.32 4.07 -21.76
N THR A 243 -0.72 3.27 -21.97
CA THR A 243 -1.84 3.61 -22.87
C THR A 243 -3.02 4.27 -22.15
N GLY A 244 -3.03 4.32 -20.83
CA GLY A 244 -4.17 4.75 -20.04
C GLY A 244 -5.34 3.75 -19.98
N LYS A 245 -5.26 2.63 -20.68
CA LYS A 245 -6.32 1.61 -20.77
C LYS A 245 -6.44 0.69 -19.55
N PRO A 246 -5.34 0.34 -18.83
CA PRO A 246 -5.43 -0.58 -17.70
C PRO A 246 -6.45 -0.13 -16.66
N LEU A 247 -7.17 -1.12 -16.13
CA LEU A 247 -8.14 -0.96 -15.07
C LEU A 247 -7.46 -1.23 -13.71
N ARG A 248 -7.68 -0.36 -12.75
CA ARG A 248 -7.16 -0.48 -11.39
C ARG A 248 -8.25 -0.17 -10.37
N GLU A 249 -8.15 -0.84 -9.27
CA GLU A 249 -8.90 -0.57 -8.07
C GLU A 249 -8.03 0.25 -7.11
N PHE A 250 -8.60 1.26 -6.46
CA PHE A 250 -7.91 2.14 -5.52
C PHE A 250 -8.70 2.24 -4.22
N LEU A 251 -8.00 2.17 -3.10
CA LEU A 251 -8.59 2.32 -1.77
C LEU A 251 -7.81 3.39 -0.97
N TRP A 252 -8.54 4.30 -0.34
CA TRP A 252 -7.99 5.32 0.54
C TRP A 252 -7.31 4.69 1.77
N SER A 253 -6.10 5.11 2.12
CA SER A 253 -5.28 4.45 3.16
C SER A 253 -5.92 4.48 4.55
N GLU A 254 -6.68 5.51 4.88
CA GLU A 254 -7.41 5.57 6.14
C GLU A 254 -8.60 4.58 6.17
N GLU A 255 -9.20 4.27 5.02
CA GLU A 255 -10.21 3.19 4.89
C GLU A 255 -9.55 1.81 5.05
N MET A 256 -8.35 1.62 4.49
CA MET A 256 -7.56 0.40 4.76
C MET A 256 -7.26 0.26 6.25
N ALA A 257 -6.92 1.37 6.92
CA ALA A 257 -6.69 1.39 8.35
C ALA A 257 -7.95 1.04 9.15
N ASP A 258 -9.09 1.62 8.78
CA ASP A 258 -10.36 1.33 9.44
C ASP A 258 -10.78 -0.13 9.25
N ALA A 259 -10.63 -0.69 8.04
CA ALA A 259 -10.85 -2.12 7.79
C ALA A 259 -9.93 -3.01 8.64
N SER A 260 -8.64 -2.65 8.72
CA SER A 260 -7.65 -3.40 9.52
C SER A 260 -8.01 -3.42 11.00
N VAL A 261 -8.35 -2.25 11.56
CA VAL A 261 -8.74 -2.15 12.97
C VAL A 261 -10.09 -2.83 13.22
N TYR A 262 -11.04 -2.70 12.30
CA TYR A 262 -12.32 -3.43 12.37
C TYR A 262 -12.09 -4.95 12.44
N ILE A 263 -11.25 -5.51 11.57
CA ILE A 263 -10.89 -6.93 11.57
C ILE A 263 -10.23 -7.32 12.89
N MET A 264 -9.33 -6.50 13.41
CA MET A 264 -8.70 -6.74 14.72
C MET A 264 -9.70 -6.72 15.87
N GLU A 265 -10.77 -5.92 15.80
CA GLU A 265 -11.79 -5.81 16.84
C GLU A 265 -12.87 -6.91 16.75
N HIS A 266 -13.27 -7.33 15.54
CA HIS A 266 -14.52 -8.07 15.32
C HIS A 266 -14.40 -9.40 14.59
N VAL A 267 -13.26 -9.72 13.97
CA VAL A 267 -13.13 -10.93 13.13
C VAL A 267 -12.04 -11.84 13.69
N ASP A 268 -12.38 -13.05 14.06
CA ASP A 268 -11.43 -14.09 14.44
C ASP A 268 -11.13 -15.02 13.27
N PHE A 269 -10.03 -15.78 13.35
CA PHE A 269 -9.65 -16.72 12.28
C PHE A 269 -10.79 -17.69 11.91
N LYS A 270 -11.55 -18.18 12.90
CA LYS A 270 -12.71 -19.07 12.69
C LYS A 270 -13.82 -18.46 11.82
N ASP A 271 -13.89 -17.13 11.72
CA ASP A 271 -14.89 -16.40 10.93
C ASP A 271 -14.45 -16.25 9.45
N THR A 272 -13.21 -16.65 9.12
CA THR A 272 -12.64 -16.47 7.78
C THR A 272 -12.84 -17.65 6.84
N TYR A 273 -13.44 -18.74 7.32
CA TYR A 273 -13.75 -19.95 6.54
C TYR A 273 -15.09 -20.55 6.95
N THR A 274 -15.65 -21.40 6.10
CA THR A 274 -16.91 -22.07 6.39
C THR A 274 -16.71 -23.17 7.44
N PRO A 275 -17.44 -23.16 8.57
CA PRO A 275 -17.35 -24.24 9.56
C PRO A 275 -17.65 -25.62 8.95
N GLY A 276 -16.86 -26.62 9.34
CA GLY A 276 -17.01 -27.99 8.83
C GLY A 276 -16.34 -28.24 7.45
N SER A 277 -15.65 -27.26 6.88
CA SER A 277 -14.86 -27.48 5.67
C SER A 277 -13.80 -28.56 5.89
N LYS A 278 -13.68 -29.49 4.94
CA LYS A 278 -12.67 -30.56 4.99
C LYS A 278 -11.25 -30.00 4.90
N ASP A 279 -11.04 -29.03 4.02
CA ASP A 279 -9.77 -28.37 3.80
C ASP A 279 -9.93 -26.89 4.14
N ILE A 280 -9.28 -26.44 5.22
CA ILE A 280 -9.25 -25.03 5.59
C ILE A 280 -8.03 -24.40 4.89
N ARG A 281 -8.31 -23.55 3.92
CA ARG A 281 -7.28 -22.84 3.14
C ARG A 281 -7.79 -21.50 2.63
N ASN A 282 -6.87 -20.62 2.22
CA ASN A 282 -7.18 -19.32 1.64
C ASN A 282 -8.06 -18.46 2.56
N CYS A 283 -7.71 -18.51 3.87
CA CYS A 283 -8.46 -17.83 4.94
C CYS A 283 -8.20 -16.32 5.01
N HIS A 284 -7.33 -15.79 4.15
CA HIS A 284 -7.08 -14.37 4.06
C HIS A 284 -8.32 -13.60 3.57
N ILE A 285 -8.29 -12.28 3.74
CA ILE A 285 -9.42 -11.39 3.43
C ILE A 285 -8.94 -10.32 2.44
N ASN A 286 -9.57 -10.22 1.29
CA ASN A 286 -9.36 -9.11 0.37
C ASN A 286 -9.90 -7.81 0.98
N ILE A 287 -9.11 -6.74 0.91
CA ILE A 287 -9.54 -5.39 1.31
C ILE A 287 -9.44 -4.46 0.09
N GLY A 288 -10.59 -4.00 -0.36
CA GLY A 288 -10.74 -3.15 -1.52
C GLY A 288 -12.10 -2.48 -1.57
N THR A 289 -12.39 -1.87 -2.69
CA THR A 289 -13.68 -1.21 -2.95
C THR A 289 -14.62 -2.06 -3.80
N GLY A 290 -14.08 -3.06 -4.52
CA GLY A 290 -14.82 -3.81 -5.54
C GLY A 290 -15.16 -2.97 -6.78
N LYS A 291 -14.54 -1.78 -6.94
CA LYS A 291 -14.76 -0.86 -8.07
C LYS A 291 -13.45 -0.57 -8.77
N GLU A 292 -13.48 -0.56 -10.08
CA GLU A 292 -12.30 -0.28 -10.90
C GLU A 292 -12.51 0.96 -11.79
N ILE A 293 -11.39 1.57 -12.16
CA ILE A 293 -11.34 2.75 -13.02
C ILE A 293 -10.14 2.60 -13.98
N THR A 294 -10.26 3.08 -15.22
CA THR A 294 -9.10 3.14 -16.12
C THR A 294 -8.10 4.20 -15.64
N ILE A 295 -6.83 4.00 -15.97
CA ILE A 295 -5.79 4.98 -15.69
C ILE A 295 -6.09 6.32 -16.36
N ALA A 296 -6.67 6.31 -17.57
CA ALA A 296 -7.10 7.54 -18.26
C ALA A 296 -8.22 8.26 -17.49
N GLN A 297 -9.27 7.55 -17.07
CA GLN A 297 -10.34 8.14 -16.28
C GLN A 297 -9.86 8.70 -14.93
N LEU A 298 -8.91 8.01 -14.28
CA LEU A 298 -8.27 8.52 -13.05
C LEU A 298 -7.53 9.82 -13.34
N ALA A 299 -6.75 9.88 -14.43
CA ALA A 299 -6.02 11.07 -14.83
C ALA A 299 -6.95 12.25 -15.12
N ASP A 300 -8.08 12.02 -15.81
CA ASP A 300 -9.11 13.04 -16.05
C ASP A 300 -9.69 13.60 -14.74
N LYS A 301 -9.94 12.73 -13.74
CA LYS A 301 -10.41 13.18 -12.41
C LYS A 301 -9.37 14.03 -11.70
N ILE A 302 -8.09 13.66 -11.78
CA ILE A 302 -6.99 14.44 -11.19
C ILE A 302 -6.82 15.77 -11.93
N VAL A 303 -6.88 15.79 -13.27
CA VAL A 303 -6.85 17.05 -14.07
C VAL A 303 -7.95 17.99 -13.63
N LYS A 304 -9.17 17.49 -13.47
CA LYS A 304 -10.32 18.29 -13.00
C LYS A 304 -10.11 18.84 -11.59
N GLU A 305 -9.64 18.02 -10.68
CA GLU A 305 -9.39 18.40 -9.28
C GLU A 305 -8.25 19.44 -9.17
N VAL A 306 -7.16 19.22 -9.87
CA VAL A 306 -6.00 20.13 -9.90
C VAL A 306 -6.34 21.43 -10.63
N GLY A 307 -7.24 21.38 -11.61
CA GLY A 307 -7.59 22.54 -12.47
C GLY A 307 -6.56 22.80 -13.58
N TYR A 308 -5.85 21.77 -14.04
CA TYR A 308 -4.86 21.88 -15.12
C TYR A 308 -5.55 22.12 -16.47
N GLN A 309 -5.09 23.13 -17.22
CA GLN A 309 -5.67 23.53 -18.51
C GLN A 309 -4.84 23.08 -19.72
N GLY A 310 -3.66 22.50 -19.50
CA GLY A 310 -2.83 21.98 -20.58
C GLY A 310 -3.31 20.63 -21.11
N LYS A 311 -2.60 20.09 -22.08
CA LYS A 311 -2.91 18.80 -22.70
C LYS A 311 -2.40 17.63 -21.85
N LEU A 312 -3.21 16.58 -21.68
CA LEU A 312 -2.79 15.31 -21.12
C LEU A 312 -2.58 14.30 -22.24
N THR A 313 -1.44 13.61 -22.23
CA THR A 313 -1.09 12.57 -23.23
C THR A 313 -0.56 11.32 -22.57
N PHE A 314 -0.46 10.23 -23.35
CA PHE A 314 0.00 8.94 -22.91
C PHE A 314 1.15 8.44 -23.80
N ASP A 315 2.25 8.01 -23.19
CA ASP A 315 3.39 7.38 -23.88
C ASP A 315 3.21 5.86 -23.93
N ALA A 316 2.59 5.38 -25.00
CA ALA A 316 2.34 3.97 -25.25
C ALA A 316 3.61 3.13 -25.48
N THR A 317 4.80 3.73 -25.56
CA THR A 317 6.06 2.98 -25.59
C THR A 317 6.46 2.41 -24.24
N LYS A 318 5.85 2.91 -23.16
CA LYS A 318 6.01 2.42 -21.79
C LYS A 318 5.02 1.32 -21.49
N SER A 319 5.43 0.37 -20.64
CA SER A 319 4.58 -0.78 -20.26
C SER A 319 3.37 -0.35 -19.44
N ASP A 320 2.23 -0.94 -19.77
CA ASP A 320 0.97 -0.82 -18.99
C ASP A 320 0.95 -1.69 -17.73
N GLY A 321 1.83 -2.70 -17.63
CA GLY A 321 1.72 -3.76 -16.63
C GLY A 321 0.48 -4.64 -16.86
N THR A 322 -0.07 -5.21 -15.78
CA THR A 322 -1.29 -6.05 -15.85
C THR A 322 -2.49 -5.22 -16.30
N MET A 323 -3.28 -5.73 -17.27
CA MET A 323 -4.40 -4.97 -17.87
C MET A 323 -5.57 -4.76 -16.91
N ARG A 324 -5.85 -5.70 -16.00
CA ARG A 324 -6.96 -5.60 -15.05
C ARG A 324 -6.59 -6.20 -13.71
N LYS A 325 -6.99 -5.53 -12.62
CA LYS A 325 -6.76 -6.01 -11.27
C LYS A 325 -7.87 -5.49 -10.35
N LEU A 326 -8.88 -6.32 -10.15
CA LEU A 326 -10.04 -6.04 -9.31
C LEU A 326 -10.20 -7.15 -8.27
N THR A 327 -10.38 -6.81 -7.00
CA THR A 327 -10.62 -7.78 -5.94
C THR A 327 -12.10 -8.06 -5.74
N ASP A 328 -12.42 -9.31 -5.44
CA ASP A 328 -13.73 -9.66 -4.87
C ASP A 328 -13.70 -9.34 -3.37
N VAL A 329 -14.59 -8.46 -2.93
CA VAL A 329 -14.69 -8.00 -1.54
C VAL A 329 -15.89 -8.59 -0.80
N SER A 330 -16.54 -9.60 -1.38
CA SER A 330 -17.75 -10.22 -0.81
C SER A 330 -17.51 -10.80 0.58
N LYS A 331 -16.34 -11.40 0.81
CA LYS A 331 -15.94 -11.92 2.13
C LYS A 331 -15.86 -10.79 3.16
N LEU A 332 -15.18 -9.69 2.84
CA LEU A 332 -15.07 -8.54 3.74
C LEU A 332 -16.44 -7.94 4.06
N HIS A 333 -17.31 -7.81 3.05
CA HIS A 333 -18.69 -7.32 3.24
C HIS A 333 -19.49 -8.25 4.14
N SER A 334 -19.37 -9.57 3.97
CA SER A 334 -20.06 -10.56 4.83
C SER A 334 -19.57 -10.52 6.28
N LEU A 335 -18.33 -10.07 6.51
CA LEU A 335 -17.76 -9.84 7.84
C LEU A 335 -18.17 -8.49 8.44
N GLY A 336 -18.93 -7.65 7.72
CA GLY A 336 -19.59 -6.45 8.23
C GLY A 336 -18.87 -5.12 7.95
N TRP A 337 -17.82 -5.10 7.12
CA TRP A 337 -17.14 -3.86 6.77
C TRP A 337 -17.30 -3.52 5.29
N GLN A 338 -17.49 -2.24 4.98
CA GLN A 338 -17.53 -1.67 3.63
C GLN A 338 -16.85 -0.31 3.60
N HIS A 339 -16.19 0.00 2.46
CA HIS A 339 -15.61 1.32 2.23
C HIS A 339 -16.69 2.41 2.11
N LYS A 340 -16.33 3.66 2.40
CA LYS A 340 -17.22 4.82 2.36
C LYS A 340 -16.71 5.92 1.43
N ILE A 341 -15.39 5.99 1.22
CA ILE A 341 -14.74 7.03 0.40
C ILE A 341 -14.57 6.49 -1.01
N ASP A 342 -15.19 7.15 -1.97
CA ASP A 342 -14.98 6.86 -3.39
C ASP A 342 -13.72 7.54 -3.94
N ILE A 343 -13.40 7.25 -5.22
CA ILE A 343 -12.16 7.75 -5.82
C ILE A 343 -12.17 9.27 -6.01
N GLU A 344 -13.30 9.90 -6.25
CA GLU A 344 -13.43 11.34 -6.41
C GLU A 344 -13.09 12.06 -5.10
N GLU A 345 -13.73 11.68 -4.02
CA GLU A 345 -13.47 12.21 -2.69
C GLU A 345 -12.03 11.93 -2.24
N GLY A 346 -11.52 10.72 -2.51
CA GLY A 346 -10.16 10.33 -2.19
C GLY A 346 -9.11 11.17 -2.92
N VAL A 347 -9.30 11.44 -4.23
CA VAL A 347 -8.43 12.31 -5.03
C VAL A 347 -8.45 13.74 -4.49
N HIS A 348 -9.62 14.27 -4.15
CA HIS A 348 -9.76 15.58 -3.52
C HIS A 348 -8.95 15.66 -2.21
N ARG A 349 -9.18 14.75 -1.27
CA ARG A 349 -8.44 14.70 0.02
C ARG A 349 -6.93 14.56 -0.18
N MET A 350 -6.51 13.72 -1.11
CA MET A 350 -5.10 13.50 -1.43
C MET A 350 -4.44 14.78 -1.96
N TYR A 351 -5.13 15.51 -2.85
CA TYR A 351 -4.61 16.75 -3.40
C TYR A 351 -4.56 17.86 -2.34
N GLN A 352 -5.57 18.00 -1.48
CA GLN A 352 -5.54 18.92 -0.35
C GLN A 352 -4.38 18.63 0.61
N TRP A 353 -4.17 17.34 0.92
CA TRP A 353 -3.02 16.92 1.74
C TRP A 353 -1.69 17.27 1.06
N TYR A 354 -1.56 17.00 -0.24
CA TYR A 354 -0.36 17.32 -1.02
C TYR A 354 -0.02 18.82 -0.96
N LEU A 355 -1.01 19.69 -1.14
CA LEU A 355 -0.87 21.14 -1.05
C LEU A 355 -0.50 21.60 0.36
N SER A 356 -1.01 20.95 1.40
CA SER A 356 -0.72 21.31 2.80
C SER A 356 0.70 20.99 3.24
N LYS A 357 1.42 20.15 2.51
CA LYS A 357 2.80 19.72 2.78
C LYS A 357 3.81 20.42 1.87
N GLY A 358 3.33 21.09 0.84
CA GLY A 358 4.11 21.84 -0.14
C GLY A 358 4.32 23.31 0.18
#